data_362d45c292cd22606e1230927f38ece9
#
_entry.id   362d45c292cd22606e1230927f38ece9
#
_cell.length_a   1.000
_cell.length_b   1.000
_cell.length_c   1.000
_cell.angle_alpha   90.00
_cell.angle_beta   90.00
_cell.angle_gamma   90.00
#
_symmetry.space_group_name_H-M   'P 1'
#
loop_
_entity.id
_entity.type
_entity.pdbx_description
1 polymer ?
#
loop_
_entity_poly.entity_id
_entity_poly.type
_entity_poly.pdbx_seq_one_letter_code
_entity_poly.pdbx_strand_id
1 'polypeptide(L)'
;MPRLISLNGHGEVKARPDMAVVNIGAMTQAPTAREALTQNNEAMEKIFASLKASGIEAKDIQTSNFMINPRYQYDPNNAQPPKLIGYDVSNTVTVSVRKLDTLGAVLDQAVGEGSNQINGVMFAIADDESLKDQARKLAVADAERKAKLYADMGHFALGQITSMSESFYQPPQPVPFGKAVRAEAASAVPIAFVPCRSSAQFAPGRSATFSARRRKSSSPIE
;
A
#
# COMPACT_ATOMS: atom_id res chain seq x y z
N MET A 1 -32.06 -17.79 -20.05
CA MET A 1 -30.89 -17.36 -19.25
C MET A 1 -31.05 -15.88 -18.93
N PRO A 2 -30.81 -15.44 -17.71
CA PRO A 2 -30.84 -14.00 -17.39
C PRO A 2 -29.77 -13.29 -18.20
N ARG A 3 -30.09 -12.12 -18.74
CA ARG A 3 -29.11 -11.25 -19.38
C ARG A 3 -28.45 -10.41 -18.29
N LEU A 4 -27.14 -10.49 -18.17
CA LEU A 4 -26.37 -9.76 -17.17
C LEU A 4 -25.47 -8.74 -17.88
N ILE A 5 -25.33 -7.57 -17.28
CA ILE A 5 -24.30 -6.61 -17.61
C ILE A 5 -23.34 -6.51 -16.42
N SER A 6 -22.04 -6.66 -16.68
CA SER A 6 -20.99 -6.54 -15.68
C SER A 6 -20.16 -5.28 -16.00
N LEU A 7 -20.03 -4.41 -15.02
CA LEU A 7 -19.35 -3.12 -15.17
C LEU A 7 -18.47 -2.86 -13.94
N ASN A 8 -17.38 -2.16 -14.18
CA ASN A 8 -16.49 -1.67 -13.13
C ASN A 8 -16.66 -0.16 -12.98
N GLY A 9 -17.03 0.28 -11.77
CA GLY A 9 -16.97 1.67 -11.38
C GLY A 9 -15.59 2.00 -10.79
N HIS A 10 -15.13 3.20 -11.01
CA HIS A 10 -13.89 3.73 -10.47
C HIS A 10 -14.17 4.98 -9.66
N GLY A 11 -13.62 5.01 -8.44
CA GLY A 11 -13.64 6.17 -7.56
C GLY A 11 -12.24 6.42 -7.02
N GLU A 12 -11.80 7.66 -7.06
CA GLU A 12 -10.48 8.09 -6.60
C GLU A 12 -10.64 9.34 -5.74
N VAL A 13 -9.97 9.33 -4.58
CA VAL A 13 -9.88 10.49 -3.69
C VAL A 13 -8.41 10.76 -3.41
N LYS A 14 -8.01 12.01 -3.51
CA LYS A 14 -6.66 12.48 -3.24
C LYS A 14 -6.62 13.21 -1.92
N ALA A 15 -5.72 12.81 -1.04
CA ALA A 15 -5.49 13.47 0.23
C ALA A 15 -3.99 13.60 0.51
N ARG A 16 -3.64 14.54 1.39
CA ARG A 16 -2.27 14.68 1.86
C ARG A 16 -2.04 13.68 2.98
N PRO A 17 -0.88 12.99 3.00
CA PRO A 17 -0.49 12.17 4.14
C PRO A 17 -0.41 13.02 5.41
N ASP A 18 -0.78 12.44 6.53
CA ASP A 18 -0.71 13.04 7.87
C ASP A 18 0.20 12.27 8.81
N MET A 19 0.69 11.11 8.38
CA MET A 19 1.64 10.30 9.13
C MET A 19 2.70 9.68 8.24
N ALA A 20 3.80 9.23 8.85
CA ALA A 20 4.81 8.41 8.23
C ALA A 20 5.02 7.12 9.02
N VAL A 21 5.25 6.02 8.32
CA VAL A 21 5.65 4.73 8.88
C VAL A 21 7.09 4.47 8.48
N VAL A 22 7.95 4.21 9.47
CA VAL A 22 9.38 4.01 9.28
C VAL A 22 9.80 2.74 10.00
N ASN A 23 10.70 1.97 9.38
CA ASN A 23 11.36 0.85 10.04
C ASN A 23 12.72 1.30 10.55
N ILE A 24 12.89 1.26 11.88
CA ILE A 24 14.09 1.67 12.59
C ILE A 24 14.63 0.48 13.37
N GLY A 25 15.93 0.25 13.34
CA GLY A 25 16.49 -0.88 14.05
C GLY A 25 17.99 -0.81 14.25
N ALA A 26 18.50 -1.87 14.90
CA ALA A 26 19.91 -2.07 15.11
C ALA A 26 20.34 -3.46 14.63
N MET A 27 21.49 -3.52 14.01
CA MET A 27 22.19 -4.74 13.70
C MET A 27 23.53 -4.74 14.44
N THR A 28 23.77 -5.81 15.19
CA THR A 28 25.00 -6.00 15.97
C THR A 28 25.70 -7.28 15.56
N GLN A 29 27.02 -7.31 15.74
CA GLN A 29 27.86 -8.44 15.36
C GLN A 29 28.80 -8.79 16.49
N ALA A 30 28.88 -10.09 16.84
CA ALA A 30 29.83 -10.56 17.86
C ALA A 30 30.29 -12.00 17.57
N PRO A 31 31.38 -12.46 18.19
CA PRO A 31 31.86 -13.84 18.04
C PRO A 31 30.85 -14.89 18.51
N THR A 32 30.03 -14.56 19.51
CA THR A 32 28.97 -15.44 20.03
C THR A 32 27.58 -14.83 19.86
N ALA A 33 26.57 -15.68 19.67
CA ALA A 33 25.20 -15.24 19.57
C ALA A 33 24.72 -14.49 20.82
N ARG A 34 25.18 -14.89 22.00
CA ARG A 34 24.84 -14.27 23.28
C ARG A 34 25.36 -12.83 23.36
N GLU A 35 26.61 -12.60 23.01
CA GLU A 35 27.21 -11.26 23.01
C GLU A 35 26.53 -10.35 21.97
N ALA A 36 26.30 -10.86 20.75
CA ALA A 36 25.61 -10.11 19.71
C ALA A 36 24.18 -9.70 20.18
N LEU A 37 23.45 -10.60 20.83
CA LEU A 37 22.13 -10.35 21.37
C LEU A 37 22.15 -9.31 22.49
N THR A 38 23.11 -9.41 23.42
CA THR A 38 23.23 -8.45 24.53
C THR A 38 23.47 -7.03 23.98
N GLN A 39 24.43 -6.90 23.05
CA GLN A 39 24.70 -5.61 22.39
C GLN A 39 23.47 -5.07 21.63
N ASN A 40 22.72 -5.96 20.97
CA ASN A 40 21.51 -5.57 20.26
C ASN A 40 20.42 -5.05 21.21
N ASN A 41 20.20 -5.73 22.33
CA ASN A 41 19.23 -5.31 23.33
C ASN A 41 19.58 -3.94 23.91
N GLU A 42 20.85 -3.69 24.25
CA GLU A 42 21.32 -2.38 24.74
C GLU A 42 21.10 -1.27 23.70
N ALA A 43 21.39 -1.54 22.43
CA ALA A 43 21.16 -0.58 21.35
C ALA A 43 19.65 -0.30 21.19
N MET A 44 18.82 -1.34 21.19
CA MET A 44 17.37 -1.19 21.07
C MET A 44 16.75 -0.45 22.25
N GLU A 45 17.22 -0.66 23.48
CA GLU A 45 16.76 0.08 24.66
C GLU A 45 17.00 1.59 24.49
N LYS A 46 18.18 1.99 24.01
CA LYS A 46 18.50 3.40 23.72
C LYS A 46 17.58 3.97 22.62
N ILE A 47 17.37 3.20 21.54
CA ILE A 47 16.47 3.60 20.45
C ILE A 47 15.04 3.77 20.98
N PHE A 48 14.52 2.83 21.79
CA PHE A 48 13.19 2.96 22.39
C PHE A 48 13.08 4.17 23.29
N ALA A 49 14.11 4.45 24.11
CA ALA A 49 14.13 5.61 24.97
C ALA A 49 14.10 6.92 24.17
N SER A 50 14.88 6.98 23.08
CA SER A 50 14.92 8.16 22.20
C SER A 50 13.60 8.39 21.47
N LEU A 51 12.97 7.34 20.96
CA LEU A 51 11.66 7.42 20.29
C LEU A 51 10.59 7.95 21.27
N LYS A 52 10.57 7.47 22.49
CA LYS A 52 9.66 7.96 23.53
C LYS A 52 9.95 9.43 23.90
N ALA A 53 11.22 9.81 24.02
CA ALA A 53 11.63 11.19 24.28
C ALA A 53 11.22 12.14 23.14
N SER A 54 11.18 11.64 21.89
CA SER A 54 10.67 12.36 20.71
C SER A 54 9.12 12.43 20.65
N GLY A 55 8.42 11.94 21.68
CA GLY A 55 6.96 11.99 21.77
C GLY A 55 6.23 10.89 20.97
N ILE A 56 6.91 9.83 20.56
CA ILE A 56 6.28 8.67 19.95
C ILE A 56 5.63 7.81 21.05
N GLU A 57 4.34 7.56 20.91
CA GLU A 57 3.60 6.74 21.86
C GLU A 57 3.95 5.24 21.73
N ALA A 58 3.86 4.49 22.81
CA ALA A 58 4.18 3.06 22.80
C ALA A 58 3.32 2.25 21.83
N LYS A 59 2.08 2.65 21.60
CA LYS A 59 1.18 2.01 20.62
C LYS A 59 1.63 2.19 19.16
N ASP A 60 2.43 3.23 18.90
CA ASP A 60 2.95 3.59 17.58
C ASP A 60 4.33 2.96 17.31
N ILE A 61 4.84 2.13 18.23
CA ILE A 61 6.09 1.39 18.11
C ILE A 61 5.80 -0.11 18.18
N GLN A 62 6.07 -0.83 17.09
CA GLN A 62 5.83 -2.27 17.03
C GLN A 62 7.08 -3.00 16.52
N THR A 63 7.52 -4.05 17.22
CA THR A 63 8.58 -4.92 16.71
C THR A 63 8.11 -5.61 15.43
N SER A 64 8.84 -5.44 14.35
CA SER A 64 8.49 -5.98 13.03
C SER A 64 9.38 -7.11 12.57
N ASN A 65 10.63 -7.13 13.02
CA ASN A 65 11.56 -8.20 12.65
C ASN A 65 12.62 -8.40 13.72
N PHE A 66 12.92 -9.68 14.00
CA PHE A 66 14.03 -10.09 14.87
C PHE A 66 14.68 -11.33 14.27
N MET A 67 16.01 -11.26 14.04
CA MET A 67 16.76 -12.37 13.45
C MET A 67 18.13 -12.50 14.11
N ILE A 68 18.58 -13.74 14.25
CA ILE A 68 19.96 -14.10 14.64
C ILE A 68 20.49 -15.02 13.55
N ASN A 69 21.56 -14.60 12.90
CA ASN A 69 22.16 -15.36 11.81
C ASN A 69 23.64 -15.68 12.09
N PRO A 70 24.11 -16.90 11.86
CA PRO A 70 25.52 -17.21 11.88
C PRO A 70 26.24 -16.60 10.67
N ARG A 71 27.43 -16.07 10.88
CA ARG A 71 28.31 -15.54 9.85
C ARG A 71 29.38 -16.56 9.52
N TYR A 72 29.51 -16.84 8.23
CA TYR A 72 30.54 -17.75 7.74
C TYR A 72 31.53 -17.01 6.84
N GLN A 73 32.79 -17.32 7.00
CA GLN A 73 33.85 -16.95 6.07
C GLN A 73 33.98 -18.04 5.03
N TYR A 74 33.84 -17.68 3.77
CA TYR A 74 34.02 -18.58 2.63
C TYR A 74 35.43 -18.40 2.04
N ASP A 75 36.10 -19.50 1.73
CA ASP A 75 37.35 -19.48 0.99
C ASP A 75 37.06 -19.13 -0.49
N PRO A 76 37.67 -18.08 -1.05
CA PRO A 76 37.48 -17.71 -2.47
C PRO A 76 37.77 -18.83 -3.45
N ASN A 77 38.67 -19.76 -3.10
CA ASN A 77 39.07 -20.87 -3.96
C ASN A 77 38.27 -22.15 -3.69
N ASN A 78 37.29 -22.12 -2.80
CA ASN A 78 36.52 -23.29 -2.37
C ASN A 78 37.39 -24.48 -1.89
N ALA A 79 38.62 -24.23 -1.44
CA ALA A 79 39.55 -25.25 -1.00
C ALA A 79 39.25 -25.69 0.45
N GLN A 80 38.54 -24.89 1.23
CA GLN A 80 38.18 -25.19 2.63
C GLN A 80 36.68 -25.01 2.90
N PRO A 81 36.12 -25.80 3.81
CA PRO A 81 34.70 -25.61 4.21
C PRO A 81 34.52 -24.25 4.88
N PRO A 82 33.27 -23.67 4.80
CA PRO A 82 32.96 -22.42 5.43
C PRO A 82 33.25 -22.43 6.92
N LYS A 83 33.99 -21.42 7.40
CA LYS A 83 34.34 -21.28 8.82
C LYS A 83 33.41 -20.32 9.50
N LEU A 84 32.75 -20.73 10.60
CA LEU A 84 31.97 -19.84 11.44
C LEU A 84 32.86 -18.76 12.06
N ILE A 85 32.54 -17.48 11.84
CA ILE A 85 33.31 -16.33 12.35
C ILE A 85 32.56 -15.46 13.35
N GLY A 86 31.26 -15.70 13.55
CA GLY A 86 30.45 -14.95 14.50
C GLY A 86 28.97 -15.01 14.19
N TYR A 87 28.23 -14.09 14.76
CA TYR A 87 26.78 -13.99 14.63
C TYR A 87 26.36 -12.54 14.41
N ASP A 88 25.33 -12.36 13.58
CA ASP A 88 24.64 -11.10 13.36
C ASP A 88 23.27 -11.18 14.06
N VAL A 89 22.95 -10.17 14.84
CA VAL A 89 21.61 -9.97 15.41
C VAL A 89 21.01 -8.71 14.82
N SER A 90 19.85 -8.83 14.20
CA SER A 90 19.08 -7.72 13.65
C SER A 90 17.73 -7.64 14.36
N ASN A 91 17.40 -6.45 14.84
CA ASN A 91 16.13 -6.15 15.46
C ASN A 91 15.59 -4.83 14.89
N THR A 92 14.36 -4.87 14.39
CA THR A 92 13.74 -3.73 13.71
C THR A 92 12.34 -3.51 14.27
N VAL A 93 12.01 -2.25 14.49
CA VAL A 93 10.69 -1.81 14.91
C VAL A 93 10.07 -0.94 13.82
N THR A 94 8.78 -1.10 13.61
CA THR A 94 7.97 -0.21 12.79
C THR A 94 7.46 0.90 13.69
N VAL A 95 7.72 2.14 13.28
CA VAL A 95 7.39 3.36 14.03
C VAL A 95 6.42 4.19 13.21
N SER A 96 5.27 4.53 13.80
CA SER A 96 4.29 5.42 13.21
C SER A 96 4.49 6.84 13.74
N VAL A 97 4.98 7.73 12.87
CA VAL A 97 5.21 9.15 13.20
C VAL A 97 4.01 9.97 12.74
N ARG A 98 3.14 10.37 13.69
CA ARG A 98 1.91 11.11 13.43
C ARG A 98 2.11 12.59 13.16
N LYS A 99 3.28 13.13 13.48
CA LYS A 99 3.65 14.52 13.22
C LYS A 99 4.78 14.55 12.20
N LEU A 100 4.44 14.76 10.93
CA LEU A 100 5.43 14.73 9.85
C LEU A 100 6.56 15.72 10.02
N ASP A 101 6.27 16.88 10.63
CA ASP A 101 7.28 17.91 10.88
C ASP A 101 8.40 17.44 11.82
N THR A 102 8.13 16.45 12.69
CA THR A 102 9.11 15.90 13.62
C THR A 102 9.90 14.72 13.05
N LEU A 103 9.53 14.22 11.87
CA LEU A 103 10.10 13.00 11.28
C LEU A 103 11.63 13.08 11.17
N GLY A 104 12.16 14.19 10.65
CA GLY A 104 13.62 14.39 10.53
C GLY A 104 14.33 14.28 11.87
N ALA A 105 13.84 15.00 12.88
CA ALA A 105 14.41 14.96 14.22
C ALA A 105 14.35 13.56 14.87
N VAL A 106 13.25 12.82 14.65
CA VAL A 106 13.11 11.43 15.13
C VAL A 106 14.17 10.53 14.50
N LEU A 107 14.40 10.66 13.20
CA LEU A 107 15.39 9.86 12.48
C LEU A 107 16.82 10.20 12.92
N ASP A 108 17.14 11.48 13.01
CA ASP A 108 18.46 11.95 13.44
C ASP A 108 18.77 11.47 14.85
N GLN A 109 17.80 11.56 15.76
CA GLN A 109 17.96 11.10 17.14
C GLN A 109 18.13 9.58 17.21
N ALA A 110 17.35 8.79 16.46
CA ALA A 110 17.48 7.35 16.42
C ALA A 110 18.88 6.91 15.93
N VAL A 111 19.42 7.59 14.91
CA VAL A 111 20.79 7.34 14.41
C VAL A 111 21.82 7.70 15.48
N GLY A 112 21.66 8.83 16.17
CA GLY A 112 22.55 9.27 17.25
C GLY A 112 22.62 8.25 18.40
N GLU A 113 21.53 7.54 18.68
CA GLU A 113 21.43 6.51 19.73
C GLU A 113 21.82 5.09 19.27
N GLY A 114 22.37 4.98 18.07
CA GLY A 114 22.95 3.71 17.59
C GLY A 114 22.08 2.92 16.61
N SER A 115 20.97 3.47 16.12
CA SER A 115 20.27 2.86 15.00
C SER A 115 21.18 2.87 13.77
N ASN A 116 21.38 1.69 13.19
CA ASN A 116 22.14 1.51 11.95
C ASN A 116 21.31 0.82 10.85
N GLN A 117 20.02 0.63 11.12
CA GLN A 117 19.03 0.15 10.16
C GLN A 117 17.85 1.10 10.13
N ILE A 118 17.76 1.91 9.08
CA ILE A 118 16.59 2.72 8.76
C ILE A 118 16.16 2.33 7.36
N ASN A 119 15.02 1.65 7.26
CA ASN A 119 14.52 1.12 6.01
C ASN A 119 13.13 1.67 5.71
N GLY A 120 13.01 2.33 4.58
CA GLY A 120 11.74 2.77 4.03
C GLY A 120 11.04 3.82 4.91
N VAL A 121 10.78 4.97 4.33
CA VAL A 121 9.81 5.93 4.85
C VAL A 121 8.59 5.83 3.96
N MET A 122 7.47 5.41 4.53
CA MET A 122 6.21 5.34 3.83
C MET A 122 5.27 6.38 4.42
N PHE A 123 4.77 7.27 3.57
CA PHE A 123 3.76 8.23 3.97
C PHE A 123 2.38 7.60 3.89
N ALA A 124 1.57 7.81 4.92
CA ALA A 124 0.24 7.24 5.07
C ALA A 124 -0.75 8.26 5.62
N ILE A 125 -1.99 7.85 5.67
CA ILE A 125 -3.08 8.60 6.29
C ILE A 125 -3.55 7.77 7.48
N ALA A 126 -3.58 8.38 8.67
CA ALA A 126 -3.89 7.68 9.92
C ALA A 126 -5.33 7.17 9.96
N ASP A 127 -6.28 7.95 9.43
CA ASP A 127 -7.69 7.59 9.31
C ASP A 127 -8.13 7.75 7.85
N ASP A 128 -8.08 6.68 7.08
CA ASP A 128 -8.44 6.67 5.67
C ASP A 128 -9.88 6.18 5.40
N GLU A 129 -10.65 5.78 6.44
CA GLU A 129 -12.00 5.23 6.26
C GLU A 129 -12.96 6.25 5.64
N SER A 130 -12.92 7.50 6.08
CA SER A 130 -13.76 8.56 5.49
C SER A 130 -13.44 8.81 4.01
N LEU A 131 -12.16 8.68 3.64
CA LEU A 131 -11.69 8.83 2.26
C LEU A 131 -12.07 7.61 1.41
N LYS A 132 -11.98 6.42 1.98
CA LYS A 132 -12.47 5.18 1.34
C LYS A 132 -13.96 5.26 1.08
N ASP A 133 -14.76 5.77 2.03
CA ASP A 133 -16.19 5.95 1.84
C ASP A 133 -16.52 6.95 0.73
N GLN A 134 -15.76 8.01 0.62
CA GLN A 134 -15.90 8.96 -0.49
C GLN A 134 -15.55 8.29 -1.82
N ALA A 135 -14.46 7.52 -1.86
CA ALA A 135 -14.05 6.77 -3.05
C ALA A 135 -15.09 5.71 -3.44
N ARG A 136 -15.69 5.00 -2.46
CA ARG A 136 -16.83 4.07 -2.66
C ARG A 136 -18.01 4.76 -3.33
N LYS A 137 -18.41 5.91 -2.82
CA LYS A 137 -19.52 6.70 -3.39
C LYS A 137 -19.24 7.09 -4.84
N LEU A 138 -18.04 7.55 -5.13
CA LEU A 138 -17.64 7.89 -6.50
C LEU A 138 -17.61 6.67 -7.41
N ALA A 139 -17.11 5.53 -6.93
CA ALA A 139 -17.05 4.29 -7.69
C ALA A 139 -18.45 3.76 -8.05
N VAL A 140 -19.38 3.78 -7.08
CA VAL A 140 -20.77 3.37 -7.32
C VAL A 140 -21.45 4.31 -8.33
N ALA A 141 -21.29 5.63 -8.15
CA ALA A 141 -21.84 6.61 -9.08
C ALA A 141 -21.31 6.45 -10.51
N ASP A 142 -20.01 6.14 -10.66
CA ASP A 142 -19.41 5.87 -11.97
C ASP A 142 -19.96 4.58 -12.60
N ALA A 143 -20.12 3.50 -11.81
CA ALA A 143 -20.73 2.26 -12.27
C ALA A 143 -22.19 2.47 -12.73
N GLU A 144 -22.99 3.19 -11.95
CA GLU A 144 -24.37 3.52 -12.31
C GLU A 144 -24.44 4.38 -13.58
N ARG A 145 -23.60 5.40 -13.67
CA ARG A 145 -23.50 6.25 -14.85
C ARG A 145 -23.18 5.43 -16.11
N LYS A 146 -22.22 4.51 -16.01
CA LYS A 146 -21.87 3.60 -17.11
C LYS A 146 -23.02 2.67 -17.45
N ALA A 147 -23.69 2.09 -16.43
CA ALA A 147 -24.85 1.22 -16.62
C ALA A 147 -25.98 1.92 -17.37
N LYS A 148 -26.33 3.14 -16.96
CA LYS A 148 -27.33 3.97 -17.65
C LYS A 148 -26.95 4.23 -19.09
N LEU A 149 -25.69 4.64 -19.34
CA LEU A 149 -25.21 4.89 -20.70
C LEU A 149 -25.37 3.65 -21.62
N TYR A 150 -24.97 2.48 -21.13
CA TYR A 150 -25.13 1.25 -21.92
C TYR A 150 -26.60 0.83 -22.10
N ALA A 151 -27.44 1.07 -21.10
CA ALA A 151 -28.88 0.79 -21.20
C ALA A 151 -29.53 1.67 -22.25
N ASP A 152 -29.22 2.97 -22.26
CA ASP A 152 -29.74 3.94 -23.21
C ASP A 152 -29.29 3.61 -24.65
N MET A 153 -27.98 3.35 -24.84
CA MET A 153 -27.43 2.98 -26.14
C MET A 153 -27.93 1.64 -26.65
N GLY A 154 -28.15 0.67 -25.75
CA GLY A 154 -28.59 -0.68 -26.08
C GLY A 154 -30.11 -0.85 -26.11
N HIS A 155 -30.87 0.21 -25.81
CA HIS A 155 -32.34 0.22 -25.72
C HIS A 155 -32.91 -0.91 -24.82
N PHE A 156 -32.30 -1.07 -23.61
CA PHE A 156 -32.81 -2.02 -22.60
C PHE A 156 -32.95 -1.33 -21.23
N ALA A 157 -33.84 -1.87 -20.42
CA ALA A 157 -34.02 -1.40 -19.06
C ALA A 157 -33.04 -2.10 -18.11
N LEU A 158 -32.48 -1.32 -17.19
CA LEU A 158 -31.69 -1.86 -16.07
C LEU A 158 -32.60 -2.54 -15.05
N GLY A 159 -32.18 -3.71 -14.57
CA GLY A 159 -32.80 -4.40 -13.46
C GLY A 159 -32.12 -4.13 -12.13
N GLN A 160 -32.36 -5.03 -11.19
CA GLN A 160 -31.72 -4.96 -9.87
C GLN A 160 -30.25 -5.37 -9.93
N ILE A 161 -29.45 -4.83 -9.02
CA ILE A 161 -28.06 -5.26 -8.81
C ILE A 161 -28.10 -6.68 -8.24
N THR A 162 -27.44 -7.62 -8.91
CA THR A 162 -27.38 -9.03 -8.50
C THR A 162 -26.12 -9.35 -7.70
N SER A 163 -25.06 -8.63 -7.94
CA SER A 163 -23.77 -8.80 -7.25
C SER A 163 -22.99 -7.49 -7.24
N MET A 164 -22.30 -7.24 -6.16
CA MET A 164 -21.37 -6.14 -6.02
C MET A 164 -20.12 -6.66 -5.31
N SER A 165 -18.97 -6.33 -5.82
CA SER A 165 -17.67 -6.63 -5.19
C SER A 165 -16.81 -5.38 -5.16
N GLU A 166 -15.98 -5.27 -4.13
CA GLU A 166 -15.09 -4.14 -3.91
C GLU A 166 -13.64 -4.61 -3.93
N SER A 167 -12.77 -3.82 -4.53
CA SER A 167 -11.33 -4.00 -4.45
C SER A 167 -10.66 -2.63 -4.32
N PHE A 168 -9.74 -2.52 -3.36
CA PHE A 168 -8.89 -1.34 -3.22
C PHE A 168 -7.59 -1.56 -3.96
N TYR A 169 -7.19 -0.57 -4.73
CA TYR A 169 -5.87 -0.50 -5.36
C TYR A 169 -5.08 0.63 -4.71
N GLN A 170 -4.00 0.29 -4.04
CA GLN A 170 -2.99 1.27 -3.65
C GLN A 170 -1.94 1.28 -4.75
N PRO A 171 -1.76 2.41 -5.45
CA PRO A 171 -0.66 2.52 -6.40
C PRO A 171 0.67 2.34 -5.68
N PRO A 172 1.65 1.67 -6.29
CA PRO A 172 2.99 1.58 -5.73
C PRO A 172 3.50 3.01 -5.49
N GLN A 173 4.02 3.24 -4.27
CA GLN A 173 4.66 4.51 -3.92
C GLN A 173 5.82 4.74 -4.90
N PRO A 174 6.01 5.97 -5.43
CA PRO A 174 7.17 6.27 -6.25
C PRO A 174 8.44 5.98 -5.45
N VAL A 175 9.17 4.96 -5.83
CA VAL A 175 10.51 4.75 -5.29
C VAL A 175 11.43 5.83 -5.87
N PRO A 176 12.14 6.61 -5.05
CA PRO A 176 13.08 7.58 -5.56
C PRO A 176 14.17 6.83 -6.33
N PHE A 177 14.22 7.00 -7.63
CA PHE A 177 15.38 6.55 -8.40
C PHE A 177 16.57 7.39 -7.97
N GLY A 178 17.52 6.77 -7.25
CA GLY A 178 18.73 7.42 -6.85
C GLY A 178 19.57 7.84 -8.04
N LYS A 179 19.47 9.12 -8.40
CA LYS A 179 20.56 9.94 -8.91
C LYS A 179 20.30 11.35 -8.38
N ALA A 180 21.19 11.79 -7.52
CA ALA A 180 21.21 13.14 -7.03
C ALA A 180 21.29 14.12 -8.21
N VAL A 181 20.17 14.70 -8.57
CA VAL A 181 20.13 15.99 -9.23
C VAL A 181 19.82 16.98 -8.12
N ARG A 182 20.78 17.85 -7.88
CA ARG A 182 20.67 19.00 -7.01
C ARG A 182 19.42 19.77 -7.43
N ALA A 183 18.32 19.58 -6.74
CA ALA A 183 17.10 20.36 -6.90
C ALA A 183 17.02 21.32 -5.73
N GLU A 184 17.08 22.59 -6.06
CA GLU A 184 16.63 23.66 -5.17
C GLU A 184 15.25 23.33 -4.63
N ALA A 185 15.09 23.57 -3.35
CA ALA A 185 13.91 23.23 -2.57
C ALA A 185 12.63 23.85 -3.16
N ALA A 186 11.91 23.07 -3.92
CA ALA A 186 10.49 23.23 -4.06
C ALA A 186 9.84 22.17 -3.18
N SER A 187 9.10 22.60 -2.17
CA SER A 187 8.36 21.76 -1.24
C SER A 187 7.29 20.96 -2.00
N ALA A 188 7.70 19.85 -2.60
CA ALA A 188 6.75 18.90 -3.16
C ALA A 188 6.17 18.09 -2.01
N VAL A 189 4.99 18.48 -1.54
CA VAL A 189 4.21 17.68 -0.61
C VAL A 189 3.75 16.43 -1.35
N PRO A 190 4.11 15.22 -0.90
CA PRO A 190 3.63 14.00 -1.53
C PRO A 190 2.09 13.93 -1.43
N ILE A 191 1.45 13.47 -2.48
CA ILE A 191 0.01 13.24 -2.52
C ILE A 191 -0.20 11.74 -2.44
N ALA A 192 -0.88 11.28 -1.40
CA ALA A 192 -1.33 9.90 -1.32
C ALA A 192 -2.62 9.71 -2.13
N PHE A 193 -2.67 8.62 -2.89
CA PHE A 193 -3.84 8.26 -3.68
C PHE A 193 -4.56 7.09 -3.00
N VAL A 194 -5.84 7.22 -2.80
CA VAL A 194 -6.72 6.12 -2.36
C VAL A 194 -7.69 5.82 -3.50
N PRO A 195 -7.33 4.96 -4.46
CA PRO A 195 -8.25 4.53 -5.50
C PRO A 195 -9.12 3.39 -4.99
N CYS A 196 -10.42 3.51 -5.22
CA CYS A 196 -11.39 2.43 -5.03
C CYS A 196 -11.90 1.98 -6.40
N ARG A 197 -11.93 0.68 -6.65
CA ARG A 197 -12.65 0.08 -7.77
C ARG A 197 -13.83 -0.68 -7.22
N SER A 198 -15.03 -0.29 -7.60
CA SER A 198 -16.24 -1.04 -7.30
C SER A 198 -16.73 -1.69 -8.59
N SER A 199 -17.04 -2.99 -8.55
CA SER A 199 -17.66 -3.69 -9.66
C SER A 199 -19.12 -3.99 -9.30
N ALA A 200 -20.04 -3.57 -10.15
CA ALA A 200 -21.46 -3.82 -9.99
C ALA A 200 -21.97 -4.69 -11.14
N GLN A 201 -22.79 -5.69 -10.81
CA GLN A 201 -23.51 -6.51 -11.79
C GLN A 201 -24.99 -6.18 -11.71
N PHE A 202 -25.56 -5.77 -12.84
CA PHE A 202 -26.98 -5.45 -12.97
C PHE A 202 -27.72 -6.55 -13.74
N ALA A 203 -28.86 -7.01 -13.24
CA ALA A 203 -29.77 -7.89 -13.96
C ALA A 203 -30.76 -7.05 -14.78
N PRO A 204 -31.12 -7.43 -16.04
CA PRO A 204 -32.12 -6.74 -16.79
C PRO A 204 -33.52 -6.99 -16.18
N GLY A 205 -34.29 -5.94 -15.96
CA GLY A 205 -35.70 -6.03 -15.69
C GLY A 205 -36.42 -6.63 -16.91
N ARG A 206 -37.43 -7.46 -16.68
CA ARG A 206 -38.23 -8.27 -17.62
C ARG A 206 -38.10 -7.92 -19.09
N SER A 207 -37.76 -8.96 -19.87
CA SER A 207 -37.50 -8.98 -21.31
C SER A 207 -38.53 -8.23 -22.17
N ALA A 208 -38.02 -7.29 -22.96
CA ALA A 208 -38.63 -7.00 -24.25
C ALA A 208 -38.05 -8.01 -25.27
N THR A 209 -38.86 -8.96 -25.73
CA THR A 209 -38.54 -9.87 -26.80
C THR A 209 -38.41 -9.09 -28.09
N PHE A 210 -37.20 -8.86 -28.55
CA PHE A 210 -36.98 -8.31 -29.90
C PHE A 210 -37.07 -9.43 -30.89
N SER A 211 -38.31 -9.65 -31.45
CA SER A 211 -38.54 -10.49 -32.61
C SER A 211 -38.21 -9.66 -33.86
N ALA A 212 -37.04 -9.91 -34.44
CA ALA A 212 -36.71 -9.37 -35.77
C ALA A 212 -37.52 -10.14 -36.82
N ARG A 213 -38.70 -9.68 -37.16
CA ARG A 213 -39.41 -10.10 -38.37
C ARG A 213 -38.72 -9.48 -39.57
N ARG A 214 -37.94 -10.27 -40.31
CA ARG A 214 -37.54 -9.99 -41.69
C ARG A 214 -38.82 -9.86 -42.53
N ARG A 215 -39.17 -8.65 -42.98
CA ARG A 215 -40.11 -8.44 -44.08
C ARG A 215 -39.39 -8.84 -45.38
N LYS A 216 -39.81 -9.92 -45.97
CA LYS A 216 -39.53 -10.21 -47.36
C LYS A 216 -40.39 -9.22 -48.17
N SER A 217 -39.74 -8.38 -48.94
CA SER A 217 -40.37 -7.60 -50.02
C SER A 217 -40.63 -8.55 -51.20
N SER A 218 -41.87 -8.94 -51.41
CA SER A 218 -42.31 -9.47 -52.69
C SER A 218 -43.01 -8.32 -53.44
N SER A 219 -42.38 -7.85 -54.49
CA SER A 219 -43.04 -7.07 -55.53
C SER A 219 -43.82 -8.03 -56.43
N PRO A 220 -45.05 -7.71 -56.79
CA PRO A 220 -45.65 -8.30 -58.00
C PRO A 220 -45.35 -7.42 -59.22
N ILE A 221 -45.01 -8.10 -60.30
CA ILE A 221 -44.98 -7.63 -61.65
C ILE A 221 -46.43 -7.65 -62.15
N GLU A 222 -46.94 -6.53 -62.63
CA GLU A 222 -47.69 -6.30 -63.87
C GLU A 222 -47.85 -4.80 -64.08
#